data_7ea77081813f16c0d72f14038e22df16
#
_entry.id   7ea77081813f16c0d72f14038e22df16
#
_cell.length_a   1.000
_cell.length_b   1.000
_cell.length_c   1.000
_cell.angle_alpha   90.00
_cell.angle_beta   90.00
_cell.angle_gamma   90.00
#
_symmetry.space_group_name_H-M   'P 1'
#
loop_
_entity.id
_entity.type
_entity.pdbx_description
1 polymer ?
#
loop_
_entity_poly.entity_id
_entity_poly.type
_entity_poly.pdbx_seq_one_letter_code
_entity_poly.pdbx_strand_id
1 'polypeptide(L)'
;KTFHLIGSPAYESSGNMVLGTAEGGKKITLYNVNDLNIKKINIEKLNEYYFETMHHEFAHILHQKRNFDPSFNRISEGKYVGADWYYYMTAQGAMPRTDDVAWSDGFVTAYAMSQSNEDFVENIAMYVTHTQAYWDNMMTAAGESGAAIINKKFTIVYNYMRDTWGID
;
A
#
# COMPACT_ATOMS: atom_id res chain seq x y z
N LYS A 1 18.27 9.94 7.98
CA LYS A 1 16.83 9.63 7.93
C LYS A 1 16.26 9.84 9.31
N THR A 2 15.08 10.45 9.42
CA THR A 2 14.44 10.78 10.69
C THR A 2 13.08 10.11 10.76
N PHE A 3 12.80 9.49 11.90
CA PHE A 3 11.46 9.03 12.26
C PHE A 3 10.85 9.99 13.28
N HIS A 4 9.66 10.49 12.99
CA HIS A 4 8.83 11.21 13.93
C HIS A 4 7.69 10.32 14.38
N LEU A 5 7.53 10.17 15.70
CA LEU A 5 6.45 9.41 16.32
C LEU A 5 5.52 10.41 17.02
N ILE A 6 4.30 10.51 16.54
CA ILE A 6 3.27 11.43 17.06
C ILE A 6 2.18 10.62 17.73
N GLY A 7 1.95 10.90 19.02
CA GLY A 7 1.01 10.16 19.84
C GLY A 7 -0.47 10.40 19.50
N SER A 8 -0.80 11.55 18.91
CA SER A 8 -2.15 11.91 18.52
C SER A 8 -2.48 11.49 17.08
N PRO A 9 -3.77 11.24 16.77
CA PRO A 9 -4.20 10.99 15.39
C PRO A 9 -4.07 12.26 14.53
N ALA A 10 -3.88 12.06 13.23
CA ALA A 10 -3.98 13.08 12.21
C ALA A 10 -5.09 12.71 11.21
N TYR A 11 -5.71 13.71 10.61
CA TYR A 11 -6.80 13.51 9.66
C TYR A 11 -6.61 14.38 8.42
N GLU A 12 -6.97 13.85 7.27
CA GLU A 12 -7.13 14.64 6.05
C GLU A 12 -8.38 15.51 6.12
N SER A 13 -8.50 16.45 5.19
CA SER A 13 -9.70 17.28 5.04
C SER A 13 -10.96 16.46 4.72
N SER A 14 -10.80 15.27 4.16
CA SER A 14 -11.86 14.27 3.91
C SER A 14 -12.38 13.61 5.19
N GLY A 15 -11.65 13.73 6.31
CA GLY A 15 -11.93 13.03 7.57
C GLY A 15 -11.25 11.66 7.68
N ASN A 16 -10.52 11.20 6.68
CA ASN A 16 -9.76 9.96 6.77
C ASN A 16 -8.56 10.13 7.72
N MET A 17 -8.31 9.11 8.53
CA MET A 17 -7.15 9.10 9.43
C MET A 17 -5.87 8.86 8.62
N VAL A 18 -4.87 9.70 8.85
CA VAL A 18 -3.52 9.55 8.31
C VAL A 18 -2.69 8.73 9.29
N LEU A 19 -2.19 7.58 8.86
CA LEU A 19 -1.35 6.71 9.68
C LEU A 19 0.14 7.07 9.57
N GLY A 20 0.58 7.49 8.39
CA GLY A 20 1.96 7.88 8.13
C GLY A 20 2.09 8.95 7.05
N THR A 21 3.27 9.54 6.94
CA THR A 21 3.67 10.41 5.83
C THR A 21 5.17 10.30 5.56
N ALA A 22 5.54 10.38 4.29
CA ALA A 22 6.93 10.40 3.83
C ALA A 22 7.28 11.77 3.22
N GLU A 23 8.29 12.43 3.73
CA GLU A 23 8.62 13.80 3.35
C GLU A 23 10.03 13.93 2.75
N GLY A 24 10.09 14.38 1.51
CA GLY A 24 11.30 14.81 0.82
C GLY A 24 12.42 13.77 0.76
N GLY A 25 12.11 12.48 0.75
CA GLY A 25 13.08 11.39 0.76
C GLY A 25 13.94 11.31 2.05
N LYS A 26 13.52 11.94 3.15
CA LYS A 26 14.35 12.09 4.36
C LYS A 26 13.67 11.75 5.67
N LYS A 27 12.35 11.99 5.78
CA LYS A 27 11.61 11.88 7.04
C LYS A 27 10.37 11.02 6.85
N ILE A 28 10.12 10.16 7.82
CA ILE A 28 8.86 9.42 7.98
C ILE A 28 8.22 9.90 9.27
N THR A 29 6.94 10.25 9.23
CA THR A 29 6.14 10.53 10.40
C THR A 29 5.09 9.42 10.54
N LEU A 30 4.97 8.83 11.74
CA LEU A 30 3.91 7.90 12.10
C LEU A 30 3.02 8.57 13.14
N TYR A 31 1.71 8.55 12.90
CA TYR A 31 0.71 9.17 13.76
C TYR A 31 0.00 8.14 14.63
N ASN A 32 -0.69 8.63 15.65
CA ASN A 32 -1.50 7.83 16.55
C ASN A 32 -0.74 6.72 17.29
N VAL A 33 0.57 6.89 17.53
CA VAL A 33 1.40 5.83 18.13
C VAL A 33 1.04 5.52 19.59
N ASN A 34 0.27 6.40 20.28
CA ASN A 34 -0.21 6.13 21.64
C ASN A 34 -1.28 5.02 21.68
N ASP A 35 -1.99 4.78 20.59
CA ASP A 35 -2.97 3.70 20.50
C ASP A 35 -2.31 2.32 20.32
N LEU A 36 -1.00 2.29 20.06
CA LEU A 36 -0.17 1.09 20.06
C LEU A 36 0.09 0.55 21.47
N ASN A 37 -0.92 0.26 22.16
CA ASN A 37 -0.75 -0.46 23.41
C ASN A 37 -0.55 -1.95 23.11
N ILE A 38 0.71 -2.40 23.08
CA ILE A 38 1.10 -3.80 22.85
C ILE A 38 0.43 -4.79 23.80
N LYS A 39 -0.13 -4.32 24.91
CA LYS A 39 -0.93 -5.13 25.83
C LYS A 39 -2.39 -5.29 25.39
N LYS A 40 -2.86 -4.47 24.45
CA LYS A 40 -4.24 -4.45 23.98
C LYS A 40 -4.38 -4.80 22.49
N ILE A 41 -3.32 -4.69 21.71
CA ILE A 41 -3.30 -4.95 20.28
C ILE A 41 -2.68 -6.34 20.05
N ASN A 42 -3.34 -7.19 19.26
CA ASN A 42 -2.72 -8.42 18.82
C ASN A 42 -1.63 -8.13 17.75
N ILE A 43 -0.73 -9.09 17.55
CA ILE A 43 0.39 -8.96 16.60
C ILE A 43 -0.09 -8.69 15.17
N GLU A 44 -1.21 -9.27 14.76
CA GLU A 44 -1.77 -9.06 13.41
C GLU A 44 -2.14 -7.59 13.17
N LYS A 45 -2.86 -6.98 14.12
CA LYS A 45 -3.18 -5.54 14.05
C LYS A 45 -1.95 -4.64 14.15
N LEU A 46 -0.93 -5.07 14.88
CA LEU A 46 0.34 -4.36 14.93
C LEU A 46 1.04 -4.40 13.56
N ASN A 47 1.02 -5.53 12.87
CA ASN A 47 1.56 -5.66 11.52
C ASN A 47 0.78 -4.77 10.54
N GLU A 48 -0.55 -4.86 10.53
CA GLU A 48 -1.43 -4.11 9.64
C GLU A 48 -1.23 -2.58 9.77
N TYR A 49 -1.27 -2.05 11.00
CA TYR A 49 -1.27 -0.60 11.21
C TYR A 49 0.13 0.04 11.29
N TYR A 50 1.17 -0.74 11.57
CA TYR A 50 2.50 -0.16 11.81
C TYR A 50 3.58 -0.67 10.89
N PHE A 51 3.78 -1.98 10.83
CA PHE A 51 4.85 -2.49 9.99
C PHE A 51 4.52 -2.25 8.52
N GLU A 52 3.27 -2.42 8.13
CA GLU A 52 2.80 -2.13 6.79
C GLU A 52 2.93 -0.63 6.48
N THR A 53 2.33 0.25 7.31
CA THR A 53 2.46 1.70 7.15
C THR A 53 3.91 2.16 7.13
N MET A 54 4.75 1.63 8.02
CA MET A 54 6.17 2.00 8.06
C MET A 54 6.90 1.62 6.76
N HIS A 55 6.65 0.44 6.22
CA HIS A 55 7.26 0.00 4.96
C HIS A 55 6.69 0.75 3.76
N HIS A 56 5.40 1.05 3.77
CA HIS A 56 4.75 1.93 2.80
C HIS A 56 5.44 3.30 2.73
N GLU A 57 5.56 3.99 3.86
CA GLU A 57 6.23 5.29 3.94
C GLU A 57 7.72 5.21 3.59
N PHE A 58 8.38 4.11 3.96
CA PHE A 58 9.76 3.89 3.58
C PHE A 58 9.91 3.71 2.07
N ALA A 59 9.00 3.01 1.42
CA ALA A 59 8.97 2.85 -0.03
C ALA A 59 8.77 4.21 -0.73
N HIS A 60 7.95 5.11 -0.18
CA HIS A 60 7.87 6.50 -0.66
C HIS A 60 9.21 7.23 -0.57
N ILE A 61 9.96 7.06 0.53
CA ILE A 61 11.31 7.62 0.66
C ILE A 61 12.25 7.10 -0.45
N LEU A 62 12.13 5.82 -0.80
CA LEU A 62 12.97 5.22 -1.85
C LEU A 62 12.65 5.83 -3.22
N HIS A 63 11.38 5.82 -3.64
CA HIS A 63 11.03 6.32 -4.97
C HIS A 63 11.14 7.85 -5.10
N GLN A 64 11.01 8.62 -4.02
CA GLN A 64 11.29 10.07 -4.02
C GLN A 64 12.78 10.37 -4.29
N LYS A 65 13.67 9.41 -4.05
CA LYS A 65 15.11 9.54 -4.33
C LYS A 65 15.52 9.02 -5.69
N ARG A 66 14.92 7.91 -6.09
CA ARG A 66 15.15 7.24 -7.38
C ARG A 66 13.82 6.68 -7.85
N ASN A 67 13.24 7.30 -8.87
CA ASN A 67 11.95 6.87 -9.41
C ASN A 67 12.00 5.43 -9.92
N PHE A 68 10.87 4.75 -9.81
CA PHE A 68 10.66 3.45 -10.42
C PHE A 68 10.39 3.58 -11.93
N ASP A 69 10.41 2.46 -12.64
CA ASP A 69 10.16 2.40 -14.08
C ASP A 69 8.73 2.90 -14.40
N PRO A 70 8.58 3.93 -15.27
CA PRO A 70 7.27 4.46 -15.64
C PRO A 70 6.36 3.46 -16.37
N SER A 71 6.89 2.31 -16.80
CA SER A 71 6.05 1.23 -17.36
C SER A 71 5.07 0.67 -16.33
N PHE A 72 5.37 0.78 -15.02
CA PHE A 72 4.48 0.42 -13.94
C PHE A 72 3.14 1.17 -14.04
N ASN A 73 3.18 2.49 -14.28
CA ASN A 73 1.99 3.33 -14.36
C ASN A 73 1.02 2.88 -15.47
N ARG A 74 1.55 2.33 -16.56
CA ARG A 74 0.76 1.89 -17.71
C ARG A 74 0.02 0.57 -17.47
N ILE A 75 0.45 -0.25 -16.49
CA ILE A 75 -0.17 -1.56 -16.23
C ILE A 75 -1.64 -1.41 -15.81
N SER A 76 -1.93 -0.41 -14.99
CA SER A 76 -3.28 -0.11 -14.49
C SER A 76 -3.78 1.27 -14.92
N GLU A 77 -3.26 1.81 -16.03
CA GLU A 77 -3.74 3.07 -16.59
C GLU A 77 -5.26 3.03 -16.82
N GLY A 78 -5.96 4.08 -16.39
CA GLY A 78 -7.42 4.17 -16.46
C GLY A 78 -8.19 3.42 -15.38
N LYS A 79 -7.52 2.68 -14.48
CA LYS A 79 -8.14 1.99 -13.33
C LYS A 79 -7.98 2.73 -12.00
N TYR A 80 -7.12 3.75 -11.92
CA TYR A 80 -6.97 4.56 -10.72
C TYR A 80 -8.18 5.45 -10.51
N VAL A 81 -8.67 5.51 -9.27
CA VAL A 81 -9.93 6.16 -8.91
C VAL A 81 -9.75 7.38 -8.00
N GLY A 82 -8.53 7.75 -7.66
CA GLY A 82 -8.24 8.91 -6.82
C GLY A 82 -8.83 8.79 -5.43
N ALA A 83 -9.49 9.85 -4.97
CA ALA A 83 -10.10 9.89 -3.63
C ALA A 83 -11.26 8.88 -3.45
N ASP A 84 -11.80 8.35 -4.54
CA ASP A 84 -12.90 7.37 -4.50
C ASP A 84 -12.42 5.93 -4.29
N TRP A 85 -11.16 5.73 -3.87
CA TRP A 85 -10.60 4.40 -3.64
C TRP A 85 -11.36 3.58 -2.60
N TYR A 86 -12.00 4.24 -1.65
CA TYR A 86 -12.73 3.60 -0.56
C TYR A 86 -14.10 3.04 -0.97
N TYR A 87 -14.67 3.51 -2.09
CA TYR A 87 -15.99 3.10 -2.56
C TYR A 87 -15.98 2.68 -4.02
N TYR A 88 -16.97 1.88 -4.38
CA TYR A 88 -17.36 1.66 -5.77
C TYR A 88 -18.89 1.68 -5.90
N MET A 89 -19.40 2.08 -7.06
CA MET A 89 -20.82 2.20 -7.30
C MET A 89 -21.40 0.89 -7.82
N THR A 90 -22.51 0.46 -7.23
CA THR A 90 -23.32 -0.67 -7.67
C THR A 90 -24.73 -0.21 -8.01
N ALA A 91 -25.56 -1.12 -8.56
CA ALA A 91 -26.98 -0.85 -8.77
C ALA A 91 -27.74 -0.56 -7.46
N GLN A 92 -27.21 -1.01 -6.33
CA GLN A 92 -27.75 -0.81 -4.98
C GLN A 92 -27.20 0.44 -4.27
N GLY A 93 -26.25 1.16 -4.90
CA GLY A 93 -25.61 2.34 -4.35
C GLY A 93 -24.11 2.16 -4.12
N ALA A 94 -23.54 3.08 -3.35
CA ALA A 94 -22.11 3.03 -3.00
C ALA A 94 -21.82 1.90 -2.01
N MET A 95 -20.81 1.09 -2.32
CA MET A 95 -20.34 0.00 -1.47
C MET A 95 -18.87 0.24 -1.09
N PRO A 96 -18.45 -0.10 0.14
CA PRO A 96 -17.03 -0.07 0.50
C PRO A 96 -16.23 -0.98 -0.42
N ARG A 97 -15.09 -0.49 -0.88
CA ARG A 97 -14.14 -1.31 -1.63
C ARG A 97 -13.23 -2.00 -0.63
N THR A 98 -13.29 -3.32 -0.61
CA THR A 98 -12.44 -4.19 0.18
C THR A 98 -11.26 -4.66 -0.66
N ASP A 99 -10.21 -5.18 -0.03
CA ASP A 99 -9.01 -5.60 -0.76
C ASP A 99 -9.28 -6.75 -1.71
N ASP A 100 -10.16 -7.69 -1.37
CA ASP A 100 -10.57 -8.78 -2.27
C ASP A 100 -11.24 -8.27 -3.55
N VAL A 101 -11.98 -7.16 -3.49
CA VAL A 101 -12.50 -6.48 -4.69
C VAL A 101 -11.34 -5.89 -5.50
N ALA A 102 -10.38 -5.23 -4.85
CA ALA A 102 -9.22 -4.66 -5.51
C ALA A 102 -8.32 -5.73 -6.17
N TRP A 103 -8.19 -6.91 -5.57
CA TRP A 103 -7.39 -8.00 -6.12
C TRP A 103 -7.87 -8.45 -7.50
N SER A 104 -9.19 -8.54 -7.70
CA SER A 104 -9.75 -8.91 -9.00
C SER A 104 -9.45 -7.90 -10.11
N ASP A 105 -9.25 -6.62 -9.73
CA ASP A 105 -8.85 -5.53 -10.61
C ASP A 105 -7.33 -5.43 -10.82
N GLY A 106 -6.55 -6.24 -10.09
CA GLY A 106 -5.10 -6.30 -10.19
C GLY A 106 -4.35 -5.33 -9.28
N PHE A 107 -4.93 -5.01 -8.12
CA PHE A 107 -4.30 -4.20 -7.06
C PHE A 107 -4.16 -5.02 -5.78
N VAL A 108 -3.10 -4.81 -5.02
CA VAL A 108 -2.83 -5.57 -3.79
C VAL A 108 -3.68 -5.11 -2.61
N THR A 109 -4.14 -3.86 -2.61
CA THR A 109 -5.06 -3.28 -1.62
C THR A 109 -6.05 -2.35 -2.31
N ALA A 110 -7.16 -2.03 -1.64
CA ALA A 110 -8.08 -1.00 -2.11
C ALA A 110 -7.39 0.38 -2.21
N TYR A 111 -6.50 0.70 -1.27
CA TYR A 111 -5.77 1.96 -1.26
C TYR A 111 -4.81 2.10 -2.46
N ALA A 112 -4.23 1.00 -2.95
CA ALA A 112 -3.42 0.98 -4.16
C ALA A 112 -4.18 1.52 -5.40
N MET A 113 -5.51 1.48 -5.40
CA MET A 113 -6.32 2.04 -6.48
C MET A 113 -6.40 3.58 -6.46
N SER A 114 -5.90 4.25 -5.44
CA SER A 114 -5.95 5.72 -5.37
C SER A 114 -5.08 6.37 -6.44
N GLN A 115 -3.85 5.93 -6.61
CA GLN A 115 -2.93 6.44 -7.63
C GLN A 115 -1.71 5.52 -7.80
N SER A 116 -0.97 5.70 -8.89
CA SER A 116 0.13 4.81 -9.26
C SER A 116 1.30 4.78 -8.25
N ASN A 117 1.57 5.89 -7.56
CA ASN A 117 2.61 5.92 -6.53
C ASN A 117 2.22 5.10 -5.30
N GLU A 118 0.94 5.20 -4.90
CA GLU A 118 0.40 4.39 -3.80
C GLU A 118 0.39 2.90 -4.18
N ASP A 119 -0.04 2.57 -5.39
CA ASP A 119 0.00 1.21 -5.92
C ASP A 119 1.43 0.62 -5.87
N PHE A 120 2.43 1.42 -6.27
CA PHE A 120 3.82 0.97 -6.23
C PHE A 120 4.31 0.67 -4.81
N VAL A 121 4.08 1.58 -3.87
CA VAL A 121 4.56 1.42 -2.49
C VAL A 121 3.77 0.38 -1.70
N GLU A 122 2.47 0.24 -1.97
CA GLU A 122 1.64 -0.84 -1.41
C GLU A 122 2.17 -2.23 -1.81
N ASN A 123 2.58 -2.43 -3.06
CA ASN A 123 3.21 -3.68 -3.47
C ASN A 123 4.47 -4.00 -2.65
N ILE A 124 5.28 -2.99 -2.31
CA ILE A 124 6.47 -3.17 -1.45
C ILE A 124 6.06 -3.50 -0.02
N ALA A 125 5.14 -2.71 0.56
CA ALA A 125 4.69 -2.89 1.94
C ALA A 125 4.08 -4.28 2.15
N MET A 126 3.18 -4.70 1.27
CA MET A 126 2.55 -6.01 1.30
C MET A 126 3.55 -7.16 1.15
N TYR A 127 4.55 -7.01 0.27
CA TYR A 127 5.58 -8.02 0.08
C TYR A 127 6.42 -8.23 1.33
N VAL A 128 6.79 -7.16 2.02
CA VAL A 128 7.66 -7.23 3.20
C VAL A 128 6.92 -7.73 4.44
N THR A 129 5.63 -7.45 4.55
CA THR A 129 4.87 -7.68 5.78
C THR A 129 4.01 -8.94 5.78
N HIS A 130 3.74 -9.51 4.61
CA HIS A 130 2.84 -10.67 4.48
C HIS A 130 3.59 -11.95 4.11
N THR A 131 3.03 -13.06 4.56
CA THR A 131 3.58 -14.41 4.31
C THR A 131 3.30 -14.89 2.89
N GLN A 132 4.06 -15.89 2.44
CA GLN A 132 3.78 -16.57 1.16
C GLN A 132 2.34 -17.10 1.10
N ALA A 133 1.83 -17.67 2.19
CA ALA A 133 0.45 -18.17 2.23
C ALA A 133 -0.59 -17.08 2.01
N TYR A 134 -0.35 -15.85 2.50
CA TYR A 134 -1.21 -14.72 2.20
C TYR A 134 -1.20 -14.38 0.71
N TRP A 135 -0.01 -14.33 0.10
CA TRP A 135 0.15 -14.08 -1.34
C TRP A 135 -0.54 -15.13 -2.19
N ASP A 136 -0.40 -16.41 -1.86
CA ASP A 136 -1.05 -17.52 -2.56
C ASP A 136 -2.59 -17.40 -2.51
N ASN A 137 -3.14 -17.04 -1.35
CA ASN A 137 -4.57 -16.81 -1.16
C ASN A 137 -5.06 -15.59 -1.96
N MET A 138 -4.33 -14.48 -1.90
CA MET A 138 -4.64 -13.27 -2.65
C MET A 138 -4.64 -13.54 -4.16
N MET A 139 -3.60 -14.20 -4.68
CA MET A 139 -3.49 -14.54 -6.09
C MET A 139 -4.61 -15.47 -6.56
N THR A 140 -5.01 -16.42 -5.71
CA THR A 140 -6.15 -17.31 -5.99
C THR A 140 -7.45 -16.52 -6.04
N ALA A 141 -7.68 -15.63 -5.07
CA ALA A 141 -8.88 -14.80 -4.99
C ALA A 141 -8.97 -13.74 -6.12
N ALA A 142 -7.82 -13.22 -6.55
CA ALA A 142 -7.73 -12.28 -7.69
C ALA A 142 -8.16 -12.89 -9.03
N GLY A 143 -8.17 -14.21 -9.13
CA GLY A 143 -8.44 -14.91 -10.38
C GLY A 143 -7.34 -14.70 -11.42
N GLU A 144 -7.48 -15.33 -12.58
CA GLU A 144 -6.42 -15.33 -13.61
C GLU A 144 -6.04 -13.91 -14.08
N SER A 145 -7.03 -13.05 -14.31
CA SER A 145 -6.81 -11.70 -14.82
C SER A 145 -6.15 -10.79 -13.78
N GLY A 146 -6.69 -10.75 -12.55
CA GLY A 146 -6.15 -9.93 -11.46
C GLY A 146 -4.74 -10.38 -11.09
N ALA A 147 -4.52 -11.69 -10.92
CA ALA A 147 -3.23 -12.26 -10.61
C ALA A 147 -2.16 -11.95 -11.69
N ALA A 148 -2.52 -11.99 -12.98
CA ALA A 148 -1.61 -11.65 -14.06
C ALA A 148 -1.16 -10.17 -13.99
N ILE A 149 -2.05 -9.26 -13.61
CA ILE A 149 -1.74 -7.83 -13.43
C ILE A 149 -0.83 -7.64 -12.21
N ILE A 150 -1.18 -8.23 -11.06
CA ILE A 150 -0.38 -8.16 -9.82
C ILE A 150 1.04 -8.68 -10.10
N ASN A 151 1.18 -9.82 -10.77
CA ASN A 151 2.50 -10.38 -11.10
C ASN A 151 3.35 -9.46 -11.98
N LYS A 152 2.74 -8.78 -12.96
CA LYS A 152 3.47 -7.80 -13.80
C LYS A 152 3.98 -6.64 -12.96
N LYS A 153 3.16 -6.09 -12.06
CA LYS A 153 3.54 -5.02 -11.14
C LYS A 153 4.66 -5.48 -10.22
N PHE A 154 4.48 -6.64 -9.60
CA PHE A 154 5.44 -7.21 -8.68
C PHE A 154 6.81 -7.46 -9.32
N THR A 155 6.85 -7.87 -10.57
CA THR A 155 8.12 -8.03 -11.30
C THR A 155 8.90 -6.71 -11.38
N ILE A 156 8.22 -5.59 -11.65
CA ILE A 156 8.86 -4.27 -11.70
C ILE A 156 9.33 -3.84 -10.30
N VAL A 157 8.48 -4.05 -9.29
CA VAL A 157 8.81 -3.75 -7.88
C VAL A 157 10.02 -4.54 -7.42
N TYR A 158 10.03 -5.84 -7.64
CA TYR A 158 11.15 -6.71 -7.27
C TYR A 158 12.45 -6.28 -7.94
N ASN A 159 12.42 -6.05 -9.25
CA ASN A 159 13.61 -5.57 -9.97
C ASN A 159 14.08 -4.20 -9.45
N TYR A 160 13.17 -3.29 -9.13
CA TYR A 160 13.50 -2.00 -8.56
C TYR A 160 14.19 -2.15 -7.18
N MET A 161 13.65 -2.99 -6.29
CA MET A 161 14.26 -3.23 -4.98
C MET A 161 15.65 -3.84 -5.12
N ARG A 162 15.80 -4.87 -5.94
CA ARG A 162 17.08 -5.55 -6.17
C ARG A 162 18.09 -4.67 -6.90
N ASP A 163 17.73 -4.13 -8.07
CA ASP A 163 18.71 -3.51 -8.99
C ASP A 163 19.03 -2.06 -8.61
N THR A 164 18.08 -1.35 -8.01
CA THR A 164 18.27 0.06 -7.62
C THR A 164 18.78 0.20 -6.20
N TRP A 165 18.36 -0.69 -5.29
CA TRP A 165 18.66 -0.57 -3.86
C TRP A 165 19.48 -1.72 -3.28
N GLY A 166 19.69 -2.81 -4.01
CA GLY A 166 20.41 -3.99 -3.54
C GLY A 166 19.69 -4.69 -2.38
N ILE A 167 18.36 -4.70 -2.42
CA ILE A 167 17.49 -5.35 -1.42
C ILE A 167 16.89 -6.58 -2.09
N ASP A 168 17.24 -7.77 -1.58
CA ASP A 168 16.72 -9.06 -2.01
C ASP A 168 15.71 -9.60 -0.98
#